data_b20a5046d0d6f94c1866edc22e6fb9f7
#
_entry.id   b20a5046d0d6f94c1866edc22e6fb9f7
#
_cell.length_a   1.000
_cell.length_b   1.000
_cell.length_c   1.000
_cell.angle_alpha   90.00
_cell.angle_beta   90.00
_cell.angle_gamma   90.00
#
_symmetry.space_group_name_H-M   'P 1'
#
loop_
_entity.id
_entity.type
_entity.pdbx_description
1 polymer ?
#
loop_
_entity_poly.entity_id
_entity_poly.type
_entity_poly.pdbx_seq_one_letter_code
_entity_poly.pdbx_strand_id
1 'polypeptide(L)'
;MAEIRLTTPDLIIRETKLEDIDTFEVWERLPEVTEFFSIEDGQSREAAIRKFVLDKENPATIQLSILLKETRELIGRIVIGDIEPEWKCELWRIYIADQLLRGKGYGRQALEAVMEYCFCEMNMQRLYLDYYTGNPAEYLYRAAGFTYEGLLRNNCRKNGKLYDVNLMSMLRDEYFAR
;
A
#
# COMPACT_ATOMS: atom_id res chain seq x y z
N MET A 1 -21.73 4.29 0.33
CA MET A 1 -20.63 5.26 0.12
C MET A 1 -20.31 5.27 -1.38
N ALA A 2 -19.83 6.39 -1.92
CA ALA A 2 -19.38 6.42 -3.33
C ALA A 2 -18.13 5.53 -3.47
N GLU A 3 -17.99 4.84 -4.63
CA GLU A 3 -16.82 4.04 -4.96
C GLU A 3 -15.56 4.92 -4.96
N ILE A 4 -14.50 4.51 -4.26
CA ILE A 4 -13.24 5.26 -4.20
C ILE A 4 -12.59 5.22 -5.59
N ARG A 5 -12.33 6.41 -6.13
CA ARG A 5 -11.64 6.57 -7.42
C ARG A 5 -10.75 7.80 -7.41
N LEU A 6 -9.46 7.58 -7.35
CA LEU A 6 -8.44 8.62 -7.40
C LEU A 6 -7.84 8.68 -8.82
N THR A 7 -7.45 9.85 -9.26
CA THR A 7 -6.89 10.04 -10.60
C THR A 7 -5.65 10.92 -10.51
N THR A 8 -4.56 10.46 -11.13
CA THR A 8 -3.31 11.19 -11.27
C THR A 8 -3.04 11.50 -12.76
N PRO A 9 -1.95 12.16 -13.14
CA PRO A 9 -1.60 12.32 -14.55
C PRO A 9 -1.62 11.00 -15.33
N ASP A 10 -1.02 9.93 -14.80
CA ASP A 10 -0.84 8.67 -15.52
C ASP A 10 -1.65 7.50 -14.97
N LEU A 11 -2.27 7.64 -13.78
CA LEU A 11 -2.92 6.52 -13.09
C LEU A 11 -4.41 6.77 -12.84
N ILE A 12 -5.13 5.65 -12.75
CA ILE A 12 -6.42 5.52 -12.10
C ILE A 12 -6.23 4.55 -10.93
N ILE A 13 -6.63 4.98 -9.73
CA ILE A 13 -6.62 4.14 -8.55
C ILE A 13 -8.06 3.98 -8.11
N ARG A 14 -8.55 2.75 -8.04
CA ARG A 14 -9.94 2.44 -7.70
C ARG A 14 -10.05 1.33 -6.68
N GLU A 15 -11.19 1.17 -6.07
CA GLU A 15 -11.45 0.01 -5.24
C GLU A 15 -11.13 -1.29 -6.00
N THR A 16 -10.50 -2.22 -5.27
CA THR A 16 -10.15 -3.54 -5.78
C THR A 16 -11.42 -4.34 -6.05
N LYS A 17 -11.49 -4.96 -7.22
CA LYS A 17 -12.56 -5.87 -7.62
C LYS A 17 -12.12 -7.32 -7.41
N LEU A 18 -13.09 -8.22 -7.35
CA LEU A 18 -12.81 -9.65 -7.22
C LEU A 18 -11.95 -10.18 -8.37
N GLU A 19 -12.18 -9.68 -9.59
CA GLU A 19 -11.39 -10.05 -10.78
C GLU A 19 -9.90 -9.68 -10.68
N ASP A 20 -9.55 -8.65 -9.91
CA ASP A 20 -8.15 -8.23 -9.73
C ASP A 20 -7.36 -9.23 -8.87
N ILE A 21 -8.04 -10.02 -8.03
CA ILE A 21 -7.40 -10.91 -7.07
C ILE A 21 -6.59 -12.01 -7.75
N ASP A 22 -7.05 -12.51 -8.90
CA ASP A 22 -6.31 -13.52 -9.65
C ASP A 22 -4.95 -12.97 -10.12
N THR A 23 -4.89 -11.70 -10.50
CA THR A 23 -3.65 -11.02 -10.86
C THR A 23 -2.76 -10.77 -9.64
N PHE A 24 -3.33 -10.32 -8.54
CA PHE A 24 -2.56 -10.11 -7.30
C PHE A 24 -1.98 -11.42 -6.75
N GLU A 25 -2.72 -12.52 -6.83
CA GLU A 25 -2.25 -13.82 -6.40
C GLU A 25 -1.03 -14.28 -7.20
N VAL A 26 -1.01 -14.02 -8.51
CA VAL A 26 0.17 -14.28 -9.36
C VAL A 26 1.35 -13.38 -8.95
N TRP A 27 1.12 -12.08 -8.81
CA TRP A 27 2.19 -11.14 -8.45
C TRP A 27 2.76 -11.39 -7.05
N GLU A 28 1.90 -11.73 -6.09
CA GLU A 28 2.30 -11.95 -4.69
C GLU A 28 2.96 -13.34 -4.46
N ARG A 29 3.29 -14.06 -5.53
CA ARG A 29 4.22 -15.20 -5.56
C ARG A 29 5.59 -14.82 -6.12
N LEU A 30 5.71 -13.66 -6.77
CA LEU A 30 6.96 -13.22 -7.37
C LEU A 30 7.90 -12.67 -6.28
N PRO A 31 9.16 -13.17 -6.19
CA PRO A 31 10.13 -12.68 -5.21
C PRO A 31 10.33 -11.16 -5.27
N GLU A 32 10.38 -10.60 -6.47
CA GLU A 32 10.55 -9.18 -6.73
C GLU A 32 9.38 -8.30 -6.24
N VAL A 33 8.22 -8.89 -5.96
CA VAL A 33 7.08 -8.23 -5.33
C VAL A 33 7.09 -8.45 -3.82
N THR A 34 7.40 -9.69 -3.38
CA THR A 34 7.20 -10.10 -1.99
C THR A 34 8.42 -9.96 -1.10
N GLU A 35 9.60 -9.66 -1.66
CA GLU A 35 10.86 -9.58 -0.91
C GLU A 35 10.73 -8.73 0.37
N PHE A 36 10.02 -7.61 0.29
CA PHE A 36 9.88 -6.64 1.38
C PHE A 36 8.49 -6.62 2.02
N PHE A 37 7.67 -7.65 1.82
CA PHE A 37 6.34 -7.76 2.43
C PHE A 37 6.22 -9.00 3.31
N SER A 38 5.42 -8.91 4.37
CA SER A 38 5.05 -10.04 5.25
C SER A 38 4.01 -10.96 4.60
N ILE A 39 4.25 -11.33 3.34
CA ILE A 39 3.42 -12.28 2.59
C ILE A 39 4.09 -13.64 2.69
N GLU A 40 3.39 -14.61 3.32
CA GLU A 40 3.85 -15.98 3.43
C GLU A 40 3.88 -16.66 2.04
N ASP A 41 4.92 -17.44 1.77
CA ASP A 41 5.02 -18.19 0.53
C ASP A 41 3.97 -19.32 0.48
N GLY A 42 3.52 -19.67 -0.73
CA GLY A 42 2.61 -20.78 -0.95
C GLY A 42 1.15 -20.50 -0.57
N GLN A 43 0.75 -19.25 -0.41
CA GLN A 43 -0.65 -18.91 -0.21
C GLN A 43 -1.50 -19.40 -1.38
N SER A 44 -2.60 -20.13 -1.10
CA SER A 44 -3.49 -20.60 -2.15
C SER A 44 -4.42 -19.49 -2.66
N ARG A 45 -4.94 -19.68 -3.89
CA ARG A 45 -5.94 -18.77 -4.47
C ARG A 45 -7.17 -18.61 -3.57
N GLU A 46 -7.64 -19.71 -2.98
CA GLU A 46 -8.78 -19.70 -2.06
C GLU A 46 -8.48 -18.90 -0.80
N ALA A 47 -7.26 -18.98 -0.27
CA ALA A 47 -6.82 -18.19 0.87
C ALA A 47 -6.76 -16.70 0.52
N ALA A 48 -6.26 -16.35 -0.67
CA ALA A 48 -6.21 -14.97 -1.15
C ALA A 48 -7.61 -14.38 -1.35
N ILE A 49 -8.55 -15.13 -1.95
CA ILE A 49 -9.95 -14.70 -2.11
C ILE A 49 -10.63 -14.54 -0.74
N ARG A 50 -10.46 -15.53 0.15
CA ARG A 50 -11.03 -15.45 1.51
C ARG A 50 -10.54 -14.21 2.25
N LYS A 51 -9.24 -13.96 2.22
CA LYS A 51 -8.66 -12.78 2.84
C LYS A 51 -9.22 -11.49 2.22
N PHE A 52 -9.32 -11.43 0.89
CA PHE A 52 -9.92 -10.27 0.20
C PHE A 52 -11.34 -9.99 0.67
N VAL A 53 -12.19 -11.01 0.75
CA VAL A 53 -13.58 -10.85 1.18
C VAL A 53 -13.65 -10.36 2.63
N LEU A 54 -12.87 -10.97 3.54
CA LEU A 54 -12.82 -10.56 4.95
C LEU A 54 -12.33 -9.12 5.10
N ASP A 55 -11.27 -8.75 4.39
CA ASP A 55 -10.72 -7.39 4.43
C ASP A 55 -11.71 -6.38 3.81
N LYS A 56 -12.47 -6.77 2.79
CA LYS A 56 -13.48 -5.90 2.16
C LYS A 56 -14.69 -5.63 3.07
N GLU A 57 -15.04 -6.60 3.91
CA GLU A 57 -16.09 -6.45 4.91
C GLU A 57 -15.62 -5.72 6.18
N ASN A 58 -14.30 -5.60 6.37
CA ASN A 58 -13.71 -4.91 7.50
C ASN A 58 -13.67 -3.39 7.25
N PRO A 59 -14.41 -2.57 8.01
CA PRO A 59 -14.42 -1.12 7.83
C PRO A 59 -13.06 -0.45 8.14
N ALA A 60 -12.15 -1.17 8.80
CA ALA A 60 -10.80 -0.71 9.09
C ALA A 60 -9.79 -1.01 7.96
N THR A 61 -10.27 -1.45 6.79
CA THR A 61 -9.39 -1.80 5.65
C THR A 61 -9.95 -1.26 4.33
N ILE A 62 -9.09 -0.70 3.50
CA ILE A 62 -9.39 -0.27 2.13
C ILE A 62 -8.38 -0.94 1.19
N GLN A 63 -8.88 -1.59 0.14
CA GLN A 63 -8.07 -2.21 -0.88
C GLN A 63 -8.25 -1.51 -2.23
N LEU A 64 -7.15 -1.07 -2.83
CA LEU A 64 -7.15 -0.32 -4.08
C LEU A 64 -6.27 -0.99 -5.13
N SER A 65 -6.71 -0.89 -6.37
CA SER A 65 -6.01 -1.34 -7.58
C SER A 65 -5.46 -0.14 -8.33
N ILE A 66 -4.21 -0.22 -8.77
CA ILE A 66 -3.53 0.82 -9.56
C ILE A 66 -3.57 0.41 -11.03
N LEU A 67 -4.13 1.25 -11.88
CA LEU A 67 -4.22 1.03 -13.31
C LEU A 67 -3.53 2.17 -14.07
N LEU A 68 -2.91 1.84 -15.21
CA LEU A 68 -2.50 2.86 -16.17
C LEU A 68 -3.74 3.56 -16.74
N LYS A 69 -3.71 4.88 -16.79
CA LYS A 69 -4.85 5.69 -17.26
C LYS A 69 -5.14 5.48 -18.73
N GLU A 70 -4.10 5.34 -19.54
CA GLU A 70 -4.17 5.19 -20.98
C GLU A 70 -4.72 3.81 -21.39
N THR A 71 -4.10 2.74 -20.91
CA THR A 71 -4.39 1.35 -21.32
C THR A 71 -5.43 0.65 -20.48
N ARG A 72 -5.71 1.17 -19.27
CA ARG A 72 -6.52 0.51 -18.23
C ARG A 72 -5.90 -0.77 -17.69
N GLU A 73 -4.64 -1.01 -17.98
CA GLU A 73 -3.90 -2.15 -17.49
C GLU A 73 -3.70 -2.05 -15.98
N LEU A 74 -3.97 -3.13 -15.27
CA LEU A 74 -3.68 -3.27 -13.85
C LEU A 74 -2.17 -3.42 -13.66
N ILE A 75 -1.56 -2.55 -12.84
CA ILE A 75 -0.10 -2.51 -12.67
C ILE A 75 0.36 -2.60 -11.22
N GLY A 76 -0.54 -2.48 -10.24
CA GLY A 76 -0.15 -2.46 -8.84
C GLY A 76 -1.31 -2.52 -7.88
N ARG A 77 -0.98 -2.54 -6.60
CA ARG A 77 -1.92 -2.67 -5.49
C ARG A 77 -1.58 -1.73 -4.35
N ILE A 78 -2.60 -1.25 -3.65
CA ILE A 78 -2.50 -0.52 -2.39
C ILE A 78 -3.44 -1.16 -1.38
N VAL A 79 -2.99 -1.26 -0.13
CA VAL A 79 -3.83 -1.64 1.00
C VAL A 79 -3.60 -0.64 2.14
N ILE A 80 -4.67 0.00 2.59
CA ILE A 80 -4.69 0.82 3.79
C ILE A 80 -5.39 0.00 4.87
N GLY A 81 -4.79 -0.13 6.02
CA GLY A 81 -5.31 -0.89 7.14
C GLY A 81 -5.26 -0.11 8.45
N ASP A 82 -5.69 -0.77 9.53
CA ASP A 82 -5.75 -0.20 10.87
C ASP A 82 -6.38 1.19 10.90
N ILE A 83 -7.47 1.35 10.12
CA ILE A 83 -8.19 2.62 10.00
C ILE A 83 -8.97 2.87 11.29
N GLU A 84 -8.54 3.87 12.04
CA GLU A 84 -9.28 4.46 13.15
C GLU A 84 -9.81 5.83 12.68
N PRO A 85 -11.13 5.97 12.44
CA PRO A 85 -11.71 7.15 11.80
C PRO A 85 -11.28 8.48 12.44
N GLU A 86 -10.94 9.45 11.60
CA GLU A 86 -10.52 10.80 12.00
C GLU A 86 -9.25 10.86 12.85
N TRP A 87 -8.56 9.74 13.01
CA TRP A 87 -7.33 9.66 13.79
C TRP A 87 -6.15 9.15 12.96
N LYS A 88 -6.03 7.84 12.75
CA LYS A 88 -4.86 7.26 12.08
C LYS A 88 -5.21 6.10 11.15
N CYS A 89 -4.31 5.84 10.19
CA CYS A 89 -4.35 4.63 9.37
C CYS A 89 -2.92 4.23 8.97
N GLU A 90 -2.75 2.98 8.59
CA GLU A 90 -1.49 2.42 8.13
C GLU A 90 -1.53 2.11 6.64
N LEU A 91 -0.49 2.49 5.92
CA LEU A 91 -0.26 2.02 4.56
C LEU A 91 0.41 0.64 4.62
N TRP A 92 -0.39 -0.41 4.65
CA TRP A 92 0.10 -1.79 4.75
C TRP A 92 0.82 -2.28 3.50
N ARG A 93 0.41 -1.77 2.34
CA ARG A 93 0.95 -2.26 1.06
C ARG A 93 0.83 -1.20 -0.02
N ILE A 94 1.92 -0.99 -0.74
CA ILE A 94 1.96 -0.24 -1.99
C ILE A 94 3.05 -0.83 -2.88
N TYR A 95 2.70 -1.25 -4.08
CA TYR A 95 3.69 -1.72 -5.06
C TYR A 95 3.21 -1.56 -6.51
N ILE A 96 4.19 -1.42 -7.41
CA ILE A 96 4.07 -1.63 -8.85
C ILE A 96 4.72 -2.98 -9.15
N ALA A 97 3.95 -3.91 -9.73
CA ALA A 97 4.36 -5.31 -9.88
C ALA A 97 5.46 -5.48 -10.92
N ASP A 98 5.26 -4.95 -12.12
CA ASP A 98 6.23 -5.06 -13.21
C ASP A 98 7.45 -4.15 -12.95
N GLN A 99 8.63 -4.77 -12.91
CA GLN A 99 9.90 -4.06 -12.74
C GLN A 99 10.17 -3.06 -13.89
N LEU A 100 9.70 -3.34 -15.09
CA LEU A 100 9.85 -2.45 -16.26
C LEU A 100 9.04 -1.16 -16.13
N LEU A 101 8.05 -1.15 -15.28
CA LEU A 101 7.23 0.03 -14.95
C LEU A 101 7.76 0.82 -13.75
N ARG A 102 8.73 0.26 -13.02
CA ARG A 102 9.36 0.95 -11.90
C ARG A 102 10.29 2.08 -12.39
N GLY A 103 10.52 3.07 -11.57
CA GLY A 103 11.36 4.23 -11.93
C GLY A 103 10.68 5.26 -12.85
N LYS A 104 9.46 5.01 -13.33
CA LYS A 104 8.68 5.93 -14.18
C LYS A 104 7.81 6.93 -13.38
N GLY A 105 7.94 6.96 -12.07
CA GLY A 105 7.19 7.87 -11.20
C GLY A 105 5.81 7.37 -10.77
N TYR A 106 5.37 6.19 -11.22
CA TYR A 106 4.04 5.65 -10.88
C TYR A 106 3.86 5.40 -9.38
N GLY A 107 4.88 4.83 -8.72
CA GLY A 107 4.84 4.62 -7.26
C GLY A 107 4.70 5.93 -6.49
N ARG A 108 5.37 6.99 -6.95
CA ARG A 108 5.24 8.34 -6.36
C ARG A 108 3.84 8.90 -6.56
N GLN A 109 3.30 8.83 -7.77
CA GLN A 109 1.94 9.29 -8.05
C GLN A 109 0.90 8.54 -7.20
N ALA A 110 1.06 7.22 -7.06
CA ALA A 110 0.18 6.39 -6.25
C ALA A 110 0.25 6.76 -4.77
N LEU A 111 1.46 6.96 -4.22
CA LEU A 111 1.66 7.37 -2.83
C LEU A 111 1.06 8.76 -2.56
N GLU A 112 1.31 9.75 -3.42
CA GLU A 112 0.76 11.10 -3.28
C GLU A 112 -0.77 11.09 -3.32
N ALA A 113 -1.39 10.32 -4.22
CA ALA A 113 -2.84 10.20 -4.31
C ALA A 113 -3.45 9.57 -3.04
N VAL A 114 -2.79 8.56 -2.46
CA VAL A 114 -3.22 7.95 -1.20
C VAL A 114 -3.08 8.92 -0.03
N MET A 115 -1.99 9.67 0.04
CA MET A 115 -1.79 10.68 1.07
C MET A 115 -2.88 11.76 1.00
N GLU A 116 -3.18 12.26 -0.19
CA GLU A 116 -4.27 13.22 -0.42
C GLU A 116 -5.61 12.63 0.05
N TYR A 117 -5.92 11.41 -0.33
CA TYR A 117 -7.14 10.73 0.08
C TYR A 117 -7.24 10.58 1.62
N CYS A 118 -6.16 10.12 2.27
CA CYS A 118 -6.13 9.95 3.72
C CYS A 118 -6.31 11.28 4.48
N PHE A 119 -5.62 12.34 4.06
CA PHE A 119 -5.64 13.61 4.78
C PHE A 119 -6.81 14.52 4.40
N CYS A 120 -7.23 14.54 3.13
CA CYS A 120 -8.27 15.44 2.66
C CYS A 120 -9.67 14.82 2.71
N GLU A 121 -9.82 13.54 2.29
CA GLU A 121 -11.13 12.89 2.22
C GLU A 121 -11.48 12.13 3.52
N MET A 122 -10.52 11.36 4.06
CA MET A 122 -10.72 10.58 5.29
C MET A 122 -10.47 11.40 6.56
N ASN A 123 -9.97 12.63 6.46
CA ASN A 123 -9.65 13.53 7.58
C ASN A 123 -8.70 12.93 8.63
N MET A 124 -7.76 12.06 8.20
CA MET A 124 -6.80 11.44 9.09
C MET A 124 -5.83 12.45 9.70
N GLN A 125 -5.43 12.25 10.95
CA GLN A 125 -4.42 13.05 11.64
C GLN A 125 -3.02 12.47 11.45
N ARG A 126 -2.94 11.17 11.14
CA ARG A 126 -1.68 10.44 11.00
C ARG A 126 -1.82 9.33 9.95
N LEU A 127 -0.92 9.30 8.99
CA LEU A 127 -0.66 8.17 8.11
C LEU A 127 0.70 7.60 8.45
N TYR A 128 0.79 6.29 8.75
CA TYR A 128 2.07 5.64 9.05
C TYR A 128 2.26 4.40 8.20
N LEU A 129 3.47 3.91 8.16
CA LEU A 129 3.88 2.70 7.45
C LEU A 129 5.10 2.09 8.13
N ASP A 130 5.28 0.80 7.91
CA ASP A 130 6.53 0.14 8.22
C ASP A 130 7.15 -0.51 6.97
N TYR A 131 8.46 -0.76 7.02
CA TYR A 131 9.19 -1.41 5.93
C TYR A 131 10.41 -2.15 6.45
N TYR A 132 10.79 -3.24 5.76
CA TYR A 132 12.01 -3.99 6.08
C TYR A 132 13.25 -3.16 5.78
N THR A 133 14.27 -3.29 6.64
CA THR A 133 15.59 -2.69 6.42
C THR A 133 16.14 -3.12 5.05
N GLY A 134 16.61 -2.15 4.26
CA GLY A 134 17.12 -2.36 2.91
C GLY A 134 16.05 -2.25 1.80
N ASN A 135 14.80 -2.01 2.15
CA ASN A 135 13.74 -1.76 1.15
C ASN A 135 14.00 -0.41 0.45
N PRO A 136 14.19 -0.39 -0.89
CA PRO A 136 14.45 0.84 -1.64
C PRO A 136 13.27 1.83 -1.60
N ALA A 137 12.07 1.40 -1.23
CA ALA A 137 10.92 2.28 -1.04
C ALA A 137 11.13 3.34 0.06
N GLU A 138 12.11 3.14 0.95
CA GLU A 138 12.52 4.16 1.93
C GLU A 138 12.79 5.51 1.28
N TYR A 139 13.49 5.53 0.14
CA TYR A 139 13.78 6.78 -0.58
C TYR A 139 12.50 7.48 -1.06
N LEU A 140 11.52 6.72 -1.48
CA LEU A 140 10.21 7.26 -1.89
C LEU A 140 9.47 7.88 -0.71
N TYR A 141 9.44 7.20 0.44
CA TYR A 141 8.77 7.70 1.65
C TYR A 141 9.44 8.97 2.20
N ARG A 142 10.78 8.98 2.26
CA ARG A 142 11.54 10.17 2.66
C ARG A 142 11.30 11.35 1.70
N ALA A 143 11.33 11.11 0.40
CA ALA A 143 11.07 12.13 -0.61
C ALA A 143 9.63 12.67 -0.57
N ALA A 144 8.68 11.86 -0.12
CA ALA A 144 7.30 12.27 0.11
C ALA A 144 7.11 13.04 1.43
N GLY A 145 8.14 13.12 2.29
CA GLY A 145 8.11 13.88 3.54
C GLY A 145 7.75 13.08 4.78
N PHE A 146 7.74 11.72 4.70
CA PHE A 146 7.56 10.90 5.90
C PHE A 146 8.74 11.06 6.86
N THR A 147 8.43 11.16 8.14
CA THR A 147 9.39 11.23 9.25
C THR A 147 9.69 9.84 9.78
N TYR A 148 10.98 9.51 9.96
CA TYR A 148 11.41 8.27 10.59
C TYR A 148 11.19 8.33 12.10
N GLU A 149 10.54 7.31 12.67
CA GLU A 149 10.23 7.24 14.10
C GLU A 149 11.04 6.20 14.86
N GLY A 150 11.52 5.16 14.19
CA GLY A 150 12.35 4.16 14.86
C GLY A 150 12.30 2.77 14.27
N LEU A 151 13.07 1.86 14.87
CA LEU A 151 13.14 0.45 14.53
C LEU A 151 12.27 -0.37 15.49
N LEU A 152 11.33 -1.13 14.94
CA LEU A 152 10.51 -2.08 15.66
C LEU A 152 11.13 -3.46 15.52
N ARG A 153 11.71 -3.99 16.62
CA ARG A 153 12.42 -5.27 16.62
C ARG A 153 11.44 -6.44 16.58
N ASN A 154 11.70 -7.42 15.69
CA ASN A 154 10.89 -8.64 15.53
C ASN A 154 9.39 -8.34 15.31
N ASN A 155 9.06 -7.24 14.65
CA ASN A 155 7.68 -6.78 14.51
C ASN A 155 6.94 -7.45 13.34
N CYS A 156 7.65 -8.06 12.39
CA CYS A 156 7.06 -8.80 11.30
C CYS A 156 7.54 -10.25 11.27
N ARG A 157 6.68 -11.15 10.78
CA ARG A 157 7.01 -12.56 10.56
C ARG A 157 6.70 -12.94 9.12
N LYS A 158 7.64 -13.65 8.49
CA LYS A 158 7.48 -14.23 7.16
C LYS A 158 8.16 -15.59 7.12
N ASN A 159 7.46 -16.62 6.66
CA ASN A 159 7.94 -18.00 6.57
C ASN A 159 8.57 -18.48 7.89
N GLY A 160 7.94 -18.16 9.02
CA GLY A 160 8.42 -18.52 10.36
C GLY A 160 9.60 -17.70 10.88
N LYS A 161 10.20 -16.82 10.07
CA LYS A 161 11.30 -15.95 10.46
C LYS A 161 10.80 -14.58 10.89
N LEU A 162 11.40 -14.03 11.95
CA LEU A 162 11.10 -12.68 12.45
C LEU A 162 12.01 -11.64 11.81
N TYR A 163 11.47 -10.46 11.57
CA TYR A 163 12.15 -9.33 10.93
C TYR A 163 11.91 -8.04 11.70
N ASP A 164 12.95 -7.23 11.76
CA ASP A 164 12.86 -5.85 12.22
C ASP A 164 12.29 -4.98 11.08
N VAL A 165 11.47 -4.02 11.45
CA VAL A 165 10.91 -3.05 10.50
C VAL A 165 11.15 -1.62 10.96
N ASN A 166 11.31 -0.74 10.01
CA ASN A 166 11.48 0.70 10.23
C ASN A 166 10.11 1.37 10.16
N LEU A 167 9.76 2.12 11.18
CA LEU A 167 8.51 2.87 11.26
C LEU A 167 8.71 4.28 10.75
N MET A 168 7.82 4.73 9.86
CA MET A 168 7.71 6.10 9.40
C MET A 168 6.28 6.61 9.48
N SER A 169 6.11 7.90 9.61
CA SER A 169 4.80 8.53 9.61
C SER A 169 4.81 9.90 8.95
N MET A 170 3.60 10.37 8.62
CA MET A 170 3.31 11.74 8.27
C MET A 170 2.11 12.19 9.09
N LEU A 171 2.22 13.36 9.70
CA LEU A 171 1.13 14.01 10.41
C LEU A 171 0.38 14.94 9.46
N ARG A 172 -0.90 15.20 9.78
CA ARG A 172 -1.76 16.09 8.99
C ARG A 172 -1.13 17.48 8.77
N ASP A 173 -0.61 18.07 9.83
CA ASP A 173 -0.02 19.41 9.74
C ASP A 173 1.25 19.43 8.88
N GLU A 174 2.05 18.36 8.92
CA GLU A 174 3.21 18.19 8.05
C GLU A 174 2.79 18.05 6.58
N TYR A 175 1.71 17.30 6.31
CA TYR A 175 1.19 17.15 4.95
C TYR A 175 0.77 18.51 4.35
N PHE A 176 0.06 19.35 5.09
CA PHE A 176 -0.41 20.64 4.60
C PHE A 176 0.67 21.74 4.61
N ALA A 177 1.82 21.52 5.28
CA ALA A 177 2.96 22.43 5.28
C ALA A 177 3.98 22.19 4.15
N ARG A 178 3.77 21.16 3.33
CA ARG A 178 4.70 20.76 2.23
C ARG A 178 4.72 21.78 1.09
#